data_2f2ba70a1e50a7bf297865e5951b24f7
#
_entry.id   2f2ba70a1e50a7bf297865e5951b24f7
#
_cell.length_a   1.000
_cell.length_b   1.000
_cell.length_c   1.000
_cell.angle_alpha   90.00
_cell.angle_beta   90.00
_cell.angle_gamma   90.00
#
_symmetry.space_group_name_H-M   'P 1'
#
loop_
_entity.id
_entity.type
_entity.pdbx_description
1 polymer ?
#
loop_
_entity_poly.entity_id
_entity_poly.type
_entity_poly.pdbx_seq_one_letter_code
_entity_poly.pdbx_strand_id
1 'polypeptide(L)'
;MYKLIKRCSRCKKLRFKWKYNKNRSKKDGLQHQCRPCQHDYHNKEWYPSRREHHIKMVKRNKFKRRHNNFKKVLEDYFIKGCVDCGEKDIQVLEFDHVRGKKKRVGKRGLEGVSYLIRHGYKWETVQKEIEKCEIRCRNCHKKKTWKENNYYSDMQEIVNRA
;
A
#
# COMPACT_ATOMS: atom_id res chain seq x y z
N MET A 1 26.07 -12.79 39.79
CA MET A 1 24.82 -11.95 39.79
C MET A 1 24.79 -11.15 38.49
N TYR A 2 23.95 -11.48 37.53
CA TYR A 2 23.82 -10.70 36.31
C TYR A 2 23.13 -9.35 36.65
N LYS A 3 23.87 -8.25 36.48
CA LYS A 3 23.33 -6.91 36.72
C LYS A 3 22.16 -6.68 35.77
N LEU A 4 20.91 -6.68 36.27
CA LEU A 4 19.69 -6.46 35.50
C LEU A 4 19.50 -5.00 35.09
N ILE A 5 20.38 -4.12 35.58
CA ILE A 5 20.32 -2.66 35.37
C ILE A 5 21.52 -2.17 34.56
N LYS A 6 21.31 -1.06 33.83
CA LYS A 6 22.31 -0.36 33.02
C LYS A 6 22.11 1.14 33.18
N ARG A 7 23.19 1.92 33.23
CA ARG A 7 23.14 3.38 33.28
C ARG A 7 22.96 3.94 31.86
N CYS A 8 21.96 4.80 31.68
CA CYS A 8 21.73 5.47 30.41
C CYS A 8 22.78 6.57 30.21
N SER A 9 23.42 6.59 29.02
CA SER A 9 24.44 7.59 28.71
C SER A 9 23.88 9.03 28.62
N ARG A 10 22.60 9.19 28.28
CA ARG A 10 21.96 10.50 28.12
C ARG A 10 21.34 11.03 29.41
N CYS A 11 20.38 10.33 30.01
CA CYS A 11 19.72 10.80 31.22
C CYS A 11 20.44 10.43 32.52
N LYS A 12 21.55 9.68 32.42
CA LYS A 12 22.38 9.20 33.54
C LYS A 12 21.65 8.33 34.58
N LYS A 13 20.34 8.06 34.38
CA LYS A 13 19.53 7.23 35.28
C LYS A 13 19.86 5.75 35.11
N LEU A 14 19.82 4.99 36.20
CA LEU A 14 19.85 3.55 36.19
C LEU A 14 18.48 3.03 35.71
N ARG A 15 18.50 2.13 34.76
CA ARG A 15 17.30 1.55 34.14
C ARG A 15 17.49 0.05 33.94
N PHE A 16 16.41 -0.70 34.03
CA PHE A 16 16.45 -2.11 33.69
C PHE A 16 16.87 -2.33 32.22
N LYS A 17 17.60 -3.42 31.96
CA LYS A 17 18.12 -3.75 30.63
C LYS A 17 17.03 -3.85 29.56
N TRP A 18 15.82 -4.27 29.88
CA TRP A 18 14.70 -4.32 28.92
C TRP A 18 14.23 -2.93 28.45
N LYS A 19 14.60 -1.85 29.11
CA LYS A 19 14.34 -0.47 28.68
C LYS A 19 15.33 0.02 27.60
N TYR A 20 16.20 -0.85 27.09
CA TYR A 20 17.16 -0.55 26.03
C TYR A 20 16.84 -1.37 24.79
N ASN A 21 17.10 -0.81 23.60
CA ASN A 21 17.04 -1.55 22.36
C ASN A 21 18.28 -2.44 22.21
N LYS A 22 18.12 -3.59 21.54
CA LYS A 22 19.22 -4.50 21.21
C LYS A 22 20.20 -3.82 20.26
N ASN A 23 21.51 -4.06 20.45
CA ASN A 23 22.57 -3.63 19.54
C ASN A 23 23.71 -4.65 19.58
N ARG A 24 23.78 -5.47 18.53
CA ARG A 24 24.80 -6.54 18.41
C ARG A 24 26.24 -6.03 18.35
N SER A 25 26.47 -4.77 17.98
CA SER A 25 27.81 -4.18 17.91
C SER A 25 28.37 -3.75 19.29
N LYS A 26 27.60 -3.86 20.36
CA LYS A 26 28.01 -3.50 21.72
C LYS A 26 28.29 -4.75 22.56
N LYS A 27 29.30 -4.69 23.44
CA LYS A 27 29.72 -5.78 24.31
C LYS A 27 28.57 -6.37 25.15
N ASP A 28 27.66 -5.52 25.62
CA ASP A 28 26.48 -5.92 26.41
C ASP A 28 25.22 -6.18 25.56
N GLY A 29 25.31 -6.14 24.23
CA GLY A 29 24.22 -6.38 23.30
C GLY A 29 23.12 -5.31 23.29
N LEU A 30 23.32 -4.15 23.95
CA LEU A 30 22.30 -3.12 24.15
C LEU A 30 22.78 -1.73 23.73
N GLN A 31 21.83 -0.90 23.29
CA GLN A 31 22.09 0.51 23.04
C GLN A 31 22.57 1.21 24.31
N HIS A 32 23.35 2.30 24.15
CA HIS A 32 23.88 3.08 25.26
C HIS A 32 22.85 4.03 25.86
N GLN A 33 21.77 4.36 25.14
CA GLN A 33 20.65 5.19 25.60
C GLN A 33 19.42 4.31 25.85
N CYS A 34 18.65 4.65 26.90
CA CYS A 34 17.35 3.99 27.12
C CYS A 34 16.32 4.42 26.07
N ARG A 35 15.30 3.59 25.86
CA ARG A 35 14.24 3.83 24.84
C ARG A 35 13.61 5.22 24.90
N PRO A 36 13.22 5.75 26.08
CA PRO A 36 12.69 7.11 26.14
C PRO A 36 13.68 8.17 25.64
N CYS A 37 14.95 8.10 26.06
CA CYS A 37 15.96 9.05 25.59
C CYS A 37 16.24 8.94 24.08
N GLN A 38 16.18 7.73 23.54
CA GLN A 38 16.35 7.50 22.11
C GLN A 38 15.17 8.04 21.30
N HIS A 39 13.94 7.86 21.83
CA HIS A 39 12.72 8.43 21.25
C HIS A 39 12.74 9.96 21.27
N ASP A 40 13.11 10.57 22.41
CA ASP A 40 13.25 12.02 22.54
C ASP A 40 14.30 12.60 21.57
N TYR A 41 15.46 11.97 21.48
CA TYR A 41 16.50 12.37 20.53
C TYR A 41 16.00 12.30 19.09
N HIS A 42 15.37 11.17 18.72
CA HIS A 42 14.82 10.99 17.38
C HIS A 42 13.80 12.08 17.02
N ASN A 43 12.86 12.36 17.91
CA ASN A 43 11.74 13.26 17.60
C ASN A 43 12.12 14.75 17.72
N LYS A 44 12.98 15.11 18.66
CA LYS A 44 13.29 16.52 18.96
C LYS A 44 14.54 17.03 18.23
N GLU A 45 15.47 16.16 17.88
CA GLU A 45 16.76 16.56 17.31
C GLU A 45 16.97 15.97 15.91
N TRP A 46 16.98 14.63 15.80
CA TRP A 46 17.35 13.95 14.56
C TRP A 46 16.31 14.11 13.44
N TYR A 47 15.05 13.86 13.73
CA TYR A 47 13.99 13.93 12.71
C TYR A 47 13.75 15.37 12.22
N PRO A 48 13.62 16.40 13.10
CA PRO A 48 13.47 17.78 12.64
C PRO A 48 14.61 18.25 11.74
N SER A 49 15.88 17.93 12.10
CA SER A 49 17.07 18.34 11.31
C SER A 49 17.13 17.68 9.92
N ARG A 50 16.47 16.53 9.74
CA ARG A 50 16.49 15.76 8.47
C ARG A 50 15.14 15.66 7.77
N ARG A 51 14.11 16.28 8.33
CA ARG A 51 12.73 16.17 7.87
C ARG A 51 12.57 16.47 6.38
N GLU A 52 13.16 17.56 5.92
CA GLU A 52 13.03 17.96 4.52
C GLU A 52 13.67 16.95 3.57
N HIS A 53 14.90 16.52 3.88
CA HIS A 53 15.58 15.48 3.10
C HIS A 53 14.78 14.18 3.10
N HIS A 54 14.30 13.74 4.25
CA HIS A 54 13.48 12.52 4.38
C HIS A 54 12.21 12.61 3.54
N ILE A 55 11.49 13.74 3.60
CA ILE A 55 10.28 13.97 2.79
C ILE A 55 10.61 13.90 1.29
N LYS A 56 11.69 14.56 0.84
CA LYS A 56 12.14 14.51 -0.56
C LYS A 56 12.43 13.07 -1.00
N MET A 57 13.14 12.30 -0.17
CA MET A 57 13.46 10.89 -0.47
C MET A 57 12.21 10.01 -0.55
N VAL A 58 11.29 10.16 0.39
CA VAL A 58 10.00 9.42 0.40
C VAL A 58 9.19 9.74 -0.85
N LYS A 59 9.04 11.03 -1.20
CA LYS A 59 8.32 11.47 -2.40
C LYS A 59 8.96 10.88 -3.67
N ARG A 60 10.28 10.96 -3.80
CA ARG A 60 11.02 10.41 -4.95
C ARG A 60 10.84 8.89 -5.08
N ASN A 61 10.96 8.15 -3.98
CA ASN A 61 10.79 6.70 -4.00
C ASN A 61 9.35 6.28 -4.32
N LYS A 62 8.37 7.04 -3.81
CA LYS A 62 6.96 6.85 -4.13
C LYS A 62 6.69 7.10 -5.62
N PHE A 63 7.24 8.17 -6.18
CA PHE A 63 7.11 8.48 -7.59
C PHE A 63 7.72 7.38 -8.47
N LYS A 64 8.95 6.93 -8.18
CA LYS A 64 9.60 5.82 -8.91
C LYS A 64 8.75 4.55 -8.88
N ARG A 65 8.25 4.16 -7.69
CA ARG A 65 7.40 2.96 -7.58
C ARG A 65 6.11 3.09 -8.37
N ARG A 66 5.44 4.25 -8.29
CA ARG A 66 4.23 4.53 -9.07
C ARG A 66 4.49 4.37 -10.58
N HIS A 67 5.56 4.98 -11.07
CA HIS A 67 5.93 4.91 -12.48
C HIS A 67 6.22 3.46 -12.91
N ASN A 68 7.05 2.74 -12.15
CA ASN A 68 7.40 1.36 -12.46
C ASN A 68 6.17 0.42 -12.40
N ASN A 69 5.30 0.58 -11.42
CA ASN A 69 4.08 -0.21 -11.33
C ASN A 69 3.15 0.05 -12.52
N PHE A 70 3.01 1.32 -12.92
CA PHE A 70 2.19 1.68 -14.07
C PHE A 70 2.74 1.08 -15.36
N LYS A 71 4.07 1.18 -15.59
CA LYS A 71 4.73 0.56 -16.73
C LYS A 71 4.44 -0.94 -16.79
N LYS A 72 4.63 -1.68 -15.71
CA LYS A 72 4.33 -3.11 -15.64
C LYS A 72 2.86 -3.42 -15.93
N VAL A 73 1.94 -2.61 -15.45
CA VAL A 73 0.51 -2.79 -15.72
C VAL A 73 0.22 -2.64 -17.21
N LEU A 74 0.82 -1.67 -17.88
CA LEU A 74 0.66 -1.48 -19.33
C LEU A 74 1.21 -2.67 -20.11
N GLU A 75 2.43 -3.09 -19.80
CA GLU A 75 3.17 -4.11 -20.55
C GLU A 75 2.63 -5.53 -20.31
N ASP A 76 2.26 -5.87 -19.06
CA ASP A 76 1.93 -7.25 -18.70
C ASP A 76 0.41 -7.54 -18.72
N TYR A 77 -0.42 -6.51 -18.53
CA TYR A 77 -1.86 -6.69 -18.33
C TYR A 77 -2.72 -5.96 -19.37
N PHE A 78 -2.55 -4.66 -19.58
CA PHE A 78 -3.42 -3.88 -20.46
C PHE A 78 -3.21 -4.19 -21.93
N ILE A 79 -2.02 -4.66 -22.31
CA ILE A 79 -1.75 -5.12 -23.68
C ILE A 79 -2.71 -6.24 -24.13
N LYS A 80 -3.26 -7.02 -23.19
CA LYS A 80 -4.19 -8.10 -23.49
C LYS A 80 -5.58 -7.60 -23.91
N GLY A 81 -5.92 -6.36 -23.51
CA GLY A 81 -7.20 -5.75 -23.78
C GLY A 81 -8.35 -6.27 -22.90
N CYS A 82 -9.55 -5.85 -23.23
CA CYS A 82 -10.78 -6.26 -22.56
C CYS A 82 -11.07 -7.75 -22.80
N VAL A 83 -11.33 -8.51 -21.74
CA VAL A 83 -11.63 -9.96 -21.83
C VAL A 83 -12.94 -10.26 -22.57
N ASP A 84 -13.90 -9.31 -22.61
CA ASP A 84 -15.20 -9.53 -23.20
C ASP A 84 -15.29 -9.07 -24.69
N CYS A 85 -14.68 -7.93 -25.05
CA CYS A 85 -14.83 -7.34 -26.38
C CYS A 85 -13.49 -7.08 -27.12
N GLY A 86 -12.36 -7.34 -26.47
CA GLY A 86 -11.05 -7.14 -27.07
C GLY A 86 -10.57 -5.68 -27.15
N GLU A 87 -11.31 -4.71 -26.58
CA GLU A 87 -10.91 -3.30 -26.55
C GLU A 87 -9.50 -3.13 -25.98
N LYS A 88 -8.65 -2.37 -26.65
CA LYS A 88 -7.23 -2.16 -26.26
C LYS A 88 -6.89 -0.73 -25.87
N ASP A 89 -7.83 0.20 -25.99
CA ASP A 89 -7.59 1.56 -25.53
C ASP A 89 -7.38 1.60 -24.01
N ILE A 90 -6.15 1.88 -23.61
CA ILE A 90 -5.75 1.94 -22.19
C ILE A 90 -6.52 2.97 -21.37
N GLN A 91 -7.13 3.97 -22.00
CA GLN A 91 -7.91 5.02 -21.32
C GLN A 91 -9.25 4.51 -20.81
N VAL A 92 -9.78 3.46 -21.44
CA VAL A 92 -11.08 2.87 -21.08
C VAL A 92 -10.95 1.52 -20.36
N LEU A 93 -9.74 0.99 -20.21
CA LEU A 93 -9.51 -0.27 -19.52
C LEU A 93 -9.48 -0.10 -17.99
N GLU A 94 -10.14 -0.99 -17.28
CA GLU A 94 -10.27 -1.00 -15.82
C GLU A 94 -9.98 -2.39 -15.25
N PHE A 95 -9.61 -2.43 -13.95
CA PHE A 95 -9.48 -3.66 -13.17
C PHE A 95 -10.83 -4.00 -12.54
N ASP A 96 -11.50 -5.03 -13.04
CA ASP A 96 -12.72 -5.58 -12.48
C ASP A 96 -12.42 -6.72 -11.50
N HIS A 97 -12.80 -6.57 -10.23
CA HIS A 97 -12.60 -7.58 -9.20
C HIS A 97 -13.62 -8.72 -9.34
N VAL A 98 -13.14 -9.86 -9.80
CA VAL A 98 -13.96 -11.06 -10.03
C VAL A 98 -13.69 -12.19 -9.01
N ARG A 99 -12.58 -12.11 -8.28
CA ARG A 99 -12.15 -13.09 -7.28
C ARG A 99 -11.83 -12.42 -5.95
N GLY A 100 -12.60 -12.76 -4.94
CA GLY A 100 -12.37 -12.25 -3.58
C GLY A 100 -12.67 -10.75 -3.40
N LYS A 101 -12.44 -10.27 -2.18
CA LYS A 101 -12.71 -8.87 -1.80
C LYS A 101 -11.53 -7.96 -2.11
N LYS A 102 -11.79 -6.70 -2.45
CA LYS A 102 -10.79 -5.64 -2.56
C LYS A 102 -9.96 -5.54 -1.28
N LYS A 103 -8.69 -5.17 -1.42
CA LYS A 103 -7.79 -4.98 -0.28
C LYS A 103 -8.29 -3.86 0.62
N ARG A 104 -8.36 -4.14 1.91
CA ARG A 104 -8.64 -3.10 2.92
C ARG A 104 -7.38 -2.29 3.21
N VAL A 105 -7.46 -0.98 3.10
CA VAL A 105 -6.35 -0.05 3.37
C VAL A 105 -6.74 0.92 4.48
N GLY A 106 -6.19 0.68 5.68
CA GLY A 106 -6.42 1.52 6.86
C GLY A 106 -7.90 1.69 7.20
N LYS A 107 -8.27 2.89 7.66
CA LYS A 107 -9.64 3.26 8.04
C LYS A 107 -10.54 3.63 6.84
N ARG A 108 -9.97 3.83 5.65
CA ARG A 108 -10.66 4.34 4.46
C ARG A 108 -11.49 3.30 3.71
N GLY A 109 -11.33 2.01 4.02
CA GLY A 109 -12.11 0.94 3.42
C GLY A 109 -11.38 0.15 2.35
N LEU A 110 -12.16 -0.34 1.36
CA LEU A 110 -11.67 -1.24 0.32
C LEU A 110 -11.12 -0.44 -0.87
N GLU A 111 -9.85 -0.66 -1.20
CA GLU A 111 -9.15 0.04 -2.26
C GLU A 111 -8.68 -0.93 -3.35
N GLY A 112 -8.92 -0.54 -4.59
CA GLY A 112 -8.55 -1.37 -5.74
C GLY A 112 -7.12 -1.13 -6.24
N VAL A 113 -6.77 -1.83 -7.33
CA VAL A 113 -5.45 -1.80 -7.98
C VAL A 113 -5.01 -0.36 -8.30
N SER A 114 -5.87 0.45 -8.90
CA SER A 114 -5.56 1.83 -9.28
C SER A 114 -5.15 2.69 -8.09
N TYR A 115 -5.76 2.49 -6.92
CA TYR A 115 -5.37 3.16 -5.70
C TYR A 115 -3.96 2.75 -5.25
N LEU A 116 -3.67 1.45 -5.23
CA LEU A 116 -2.37 0.93 -4.81
C LEU A 116 -1.24 1.47 -5.70
N ILE A 117 -1.45 1.50 -7.02
CA ILE A 117 -0.50 2.07 -7.98
C ILE A 117 -0.30 3.57 -7.71
N ARG A 118 -1.38 4.34 -7.63
CA ARG A 118 -1.34 5.81 -7.41
C ARG A 118 -0.60 6.18 -6.13
N HIS A 119 -0.71 5.35 -5.09
CA HIS A 119 -0.07 5.58 -3.81
C HIS A 119 1.33 4.97 -3.69
N GLY A 120 1.84 4.33 -4.76
CA GLY A 120 3.19 3.78 -4.85
C GLY A 120 3.44 2.64 -3.86
N TYR A 121 2.49 1.72 -3.74
CA TYR A 121 2.67 0.49 -2.98
C TYR A 121 3.74 -0.40 -3.62
N LYS A 122 4.25 -1.37 -2.86
CA LYS A 122 5.20 -2.37 -3.39
C LYS A 122 4.52 -3.20 -4.47
N TRP A 123 5.30 -3.60 -5.48
CA TRP A 123 4.77 -4.36 -6.62
C TRP A 123 4.06 -5.64 -6.19
N GLU A 124 4.64 -6.40 -5.27
CA GLU A 124 4.08 -7.64 -4.76
C GLU A 124 2.68 -7.45 -4.14
N THR A 125 2.43 -6.26 -3.57
CA THR A 125 1.11 -5.89 -3.03
C THR A 125 0.12 -5.56 -4.14
N VAL A 126 0.59 -4.87 -5.18
CA VAL A 126 -0.23 -4.52 -6.35
C VAL A 126 -0.58 -5.78 -7.12
N GLN A 127 0.39 -6.64 -7.38
CA GLN A 127 0.23 -7.88 -8.11
C GLN A 127 -0.80 -8.82 -7.47
N LYS A 128 -0.72 -9.03 -6.15
CA LYS A 128 -1.71 -9.82 -5.41
C LYS A 128 -3.15 -9.27 -5.53
N GLU A 129 -3.31 -7.98 -5.76
CA GLU A 129 -4.62 -7.40 -5.99
C GLU A 129 -5.06 -7.55 -7.44
N ILE A 130 -4.12 -7.45 -8.40
CA ILE A 130 -4.39 -7.70 -9.82
C ILE A 130 -4.84 -9.14 -10.07
N GLU A 131 -4.27 -10.12 -9.38
CA GLU A 131 -4.62 -11.55 -9.49
C GLU A 131 -6.11 -11.83 -9.19
N LYS A 132 -6.77 -10.93 -8.49
CA LYS A 132 -8.22 -10.99 -8.21
C LYS A 132 -9.06 -10.36 -9.32
N CYS A 133 -8.44 -9.71 -10.28
CA CYS A 133 -9.10 -8.88 -11.28
C CYS A 133 -9.04 -9.50 -12.67
N GLU A 134 -9.96 -9.07 -13.50
CA GLU A 134 -9.91 -9.20 -14.95
C GLU A 134 -9.85 -7.80 -15.58
N ILE A 135 -9.27 -7.71 -16.78
CA ILE A 135 -9.24 -6.43 -17.50
C ILE A 135 -10.51 -6.32 -18.32
N ARG A 136 -11.30 -5.30 -18.04
CA ARG A 136 -12.50 -4.96 -18.82
C ARG A 136 -12.49 -3.51 -19.24
N CYS A 137 -13.05 -3.24 -20.41
CA CYS A 137 -13.36 -1.86 -20.74
C CYS A 137 -14.57 -1.40 -19.90
N ARG A 138 -14.69 -0.10 -19.74
CA ARG A 138 -15.72 0.54 -18.92
C ARG A 138 -17.14 0.10 -19.28
N ASN A 139 -17.41 -0.08 -20.58
CA ASN A 139 -18.71 -0.52 -21.07
C ASN A 139 -19.02 -1.97 -20.67
N CYS A 140 -18.07 -2.89 -20.90
CA CYS A 140 -18.24 -4.29 -20.52
C CYS A 140 -18.33 -4.47 -19.00
N HIS A 141 -17.49 -3.74 -18.23
CA HIS A 141 -17.56 -3.73 -16.76
C HIS A 141 -18.94 -3.27 -16.27
N LYS A 142 -19.50 -2.20 -16.85
CA LYS A 142 -20.82 -1.72 -16.50
C LYS A 142 -21.93 -2.73 -16.84
N LYS A 143 -21.90 -3.29 -18.06
CA LYS A 143 -22.86 -4.33 -18.49
C LYS A 143 -22.83 -5.54 -17.56
N LYS A 144 -21.63 -6.01 -17.18
CA LYS A 144 -21.47 -7.12 -16.23
C LYS A 144 -22.07 -6.79 -14.87
N THR A 145 -21.71 -5.62 -14.30
CA THR A 145 -22.25 -5.16 -13.00
C THR A 145 -23.77 -5.08 -13.00
N TRP A 146 -24.35 -4.66 -14.11
CA TRP A 146 -25.81 -4.59 -14.25
C TRP A 146 -26.47 -5.96 -14.25
N LYS A 147 -25.87 -6.92 -14.96
CA LYS A 147 -26.35 -8.31 -14.95
C LYS A 147 -26.26 -8.94 -13.56
N GLU A 148 -25.14 -8.75 -12.87
CA GLU A 148 -24.89 -9.31 -11.54
C GLU A 148 -25.83 -8.76 -10.47
N ASN A 149 -26.18 -7.48 -10.55
CA ASN A 149 -27.02 -6.81 -9.55
C ASN A 149 -28.49 -6.70 -9.95
N ASN A 150 -28.86 -7.23 -11.11
CA ASN A 150 -30.24 -7.23 -11.62
C ASN A 150 -30.94 -5.85 -11.60
N TYR A 151 -30.12 -4.77 -11.86
CA TYR A 151 -30.59 -3.37 -11.72
C TYR A 151 -31.76 -2.98 -12.65
N TYR A 152 -32.11 -3.82 -13.63
CA TYR A 152 -33.12 -3.54 -14.65
C TYR A 152 -34.11 -4.68 -14.90
N SER A 153 -34.34 -5.56 -13.92
CA SER A 153 -35.43 -6.56 -14.04
C SER A 153 -36.74 -5.90 -14.43
N ASP A 154 -37.09 -4.79 -13.77
CA ASP A 154 -38.33 -4.08 -13.98
C ASP A 154 -38.36 -3.27 -15.28
N MET A 155 -37.21 -2.75 -15.73
CA MET A 155 -37.11 -1.98 -16.98
C MET A 155 -37.13 -2.88 -18.22
N GLN A 156 -36.62 -4.11 -18.13
CA GLN A 156 -36.65 -5.08 -19.22
C GLN A 156 -38.14 -5.45 -19.55
N GLU A 157 -38.98 -5.52 -18.53
CA GLU A 157 -40.42 -5.73 -18.73
C GLU A 157 -41.09 -4.55 -19.45
N ILE A 158 -40.69 -3.32 -19.16
CA ILE A 158 -41.22 -2.10 -19.81
C ILE A 158 -40.79 -2.06 -21.27
N VAL A 159 -39.52 -2.35 -21.58
CA VAL A 159 -39.01 -2.37 -22.97
C VAL A 159 -39.66 -3.50 -23.79
N ASN A 160 -39.93 -4.65 -23.19
CA ASN A 160 -40.58 -5.78 -23.88
C ASN A 160 -42.06 -5.60 -24.08
N ARG A 161 -42.68 -4.59 -23.43
CA ARG A 161 -44.12 -4.23 -23.58
C ARG A 161 -44.32 -3.07 -24.57
N ALA A 162 -43.28 -2.37 -24.99
CA ALA A 162 -43.29 -1.28 -25.94
C ALA A 162 -43.02 -1.77 -27.36
#